data_d74f66aceea93c11ce1a610224cc83f0
#
_entry.id   d74f66aceea93c11ce1a610224cc83f0
#
_cell.length_a   1.000
_cell.length_b   1.000
_cell.length_c   1.000
_cell.angle_alpha   90.00
_cell.angle_beta   90.00
_cell.angle_gamma   90.00
#
_symmetry.space_group_name_H-M   'P 1'
#
loop_
_entity.id
_entity.type
_entity.pdbx_description
1 polymer ?
#
loop_
_entity_poly.entity_id
_entity_poly.type
_entity_poly.pdbx_seq_one_letter_code
_entity_poly.pdbx_strand_id
1 'polypeptide(L)'
;MLTVENIEVFYGKVQALFGVSLEVGEHEIVSVIGSNGAGKTTTMKSIVGLNKVKAGKITYNGKVISNQKPHRTIYDGIVYVPEGREVFPDMPVVENLEMGAFSKKYTAAQYREKLEEVYELFPRLRERARQKAGTLSGGEQQMLAIARGLMSEPKLLMLDEPSLGLAPVIVDEMFDAIVRINKMNHTPIIIVEQNAFMAMSISDRTYVLENGRVAMSGESKKLLESSEIKKAYLGG
;
A
#
# COMPACT_ATOMS: atom_id res chain seq x y z
N MET A 1 4.59 12.45 9.91
CA MET A 1 4.06 11.12 10.17
C MET A 1 5.05 10.02 9.79
N LEU A 2 5.29 9.66 8.51
CA LEU A 2 6.39 8.79 8.08
C LEU A 2 7.44 9.61 7.35
N THR A 3 8.71 9.39 7.69
CA THR A 3 9.86 10.00 7.00
C THR A 3 10.88 8.91 6.70
N VAL A 4 11.30 8.81 5.46
CA VAL A 4 12.37 7.95 4.98
C VAL A 4 13.50 8.87 4.54
N GLU A 5 14.69 8.73 5.12
CA GLU A 5 15.82 9.63 4.93
C GLU A 5 17.04 8.87 4.40
N ASN A 6 17.37 9.09 3.15
CA ASN A 6 18.58 8.60 2.47
C ASN A 6 18.86 7.10 2.68
N ILE A 7 17.82 6.24 2.56
CA ILE A 7 17.99 4.82 2.81
C ILE A 7 18.77 4.13 1.69
N GLU A 8 19.72 3.29 2.10
CA GLU A 8 20.47 2.39 1.23
C GLU A 8 20.13 0.94 1.57
N VAL A 9 19.81 0.16 0.54
CA VAL A 9 19.39 -1.25 0.70
C VAL A 9 20.15 -2.12 -0.30
N PHE A 10 20.53 -3.30 0.15
CA PHE A 10 21.32 -4.26 -0.63
C PHE A 10 20.68 -5.64 -0.59
N TYR A 11 20.71 -6.33 -1.71
CA TYR A 11 20.49 -7.77 -1.83
C TYR A 11 21.84 -8.47 -2.04
N GLY A 12 22.39 -9.00 -0.96
CA GLY A 12 23.75 -9.51 -0.97
C GLY A 12 24.76 -8.39 -1.28
N LYS A 13 25.42 -8.46 -2.44
CA LYS A 13 26.38 -7.44 -2.91
C LYS A 13 25.76 -6.41 -3.86
N VAL A 14 24.54 -6.61 -4.30
CA VAL A 14 23.86 -5.73 -5.26
C VAL A 14 23.10 -4.66 -4.51
N GLN A 15 23.42 -3.39 -4.75
CA GLN A 15 22.67 -2.27 -4.18
C GLN A 15 21.39 -2.06 -4.97
N ALA A 16 20.26 -1.97 -4.27
CA ALA A 16 18.95 -1.77 -4.84
C ALA A 16 18.41 -0.36 -4.60
N LEU A 17 18.75 0.27 -3.45
CA LEU A 17 18.38 1.65 -3.17
C LEU A 17 19.62 2.48 -2.86
N PHE A 18 19.68 3.67 -3.45
CA PHE A 18 20.84 4.56 -3.43
C PHE A 18 20.46 5.93 -2.81
N GLY A 19 20.12 5.93 -1.52
CA GLY A 19 19.78 7.16 -0.81
C GLY A 19 18.34 7.62 -1.09
N VAL A 20 17.36 6.70 -1.10
CA VAL A 20 15.95 7.04 -1.29
C VAL A 20 15.43 7.80 -0.08
N SER A 21 14.75 8.93 -0.36
CA SER A 21 14.07 9.75 0.65
C SER A 21 12.64 10.02 0.20
N LEU A 22 11.68 9.86 1.12
CA LEU A 22 10.28 10.21 0.93
C LEU A 22 9.60 10.52 2.26
N GLU A 23 8.50 11.23 2.19
CA GLU A 23 7.68 11.61 3.34
C GLU A 23 6.21 11.31 3.06
N VAL A 24 5.48 10.98 4.12
CA VAL A 24 4.02 10.85 4.09
C VAL A 24 3.45 11.66 5.24
N GLY A 25 2.63 12.63 4.90
CA GLY A 25 1.89 13.46 5.85
C GLY A 25 0.71 12.76 6.49
N GLU A 26 0.04 13.46 7.38
CA GLU A 26 -1.26 13.03 7.92
C GLU A 26 -2.33 13.15 6.83
N HIS A 27 -3.17 12.11 6.71
CA HIS A 27 -4.28 12.04 5.75
C HIS A 27 -3.89 12.07 4.25
N GLU A 28 -2.60 12.06 3.93
CA GLU A 28 -2.07 12.19 2.57
C GLU A 28 -2.10 10.83 1.83
N ILE A 29 -2.48 10.83 0.56
CA ILE A 29 -2.21 9.73 -0.36
C ILE A 29 -0.92 10.06 -1.11
N VAL A 30 0.09 9.23 -0.93
CA VAL A 30 1.39 9.35 -1.61
C VAL A 30 1.55 8.21 -2.59
N SER A 31 1.85 8.53 -3.84
CA SER A 31 2.23 7.51 -4.83
C SER A 31 3.73 7.41 -5.02
N VAL A 32 4.20 6.19 -5.22
CA VAL A 32 5.57 5.88 -5.62
C VAL A 32 5.49 5.15 -6.96
N ILE A 33 5.88 5.81 -8.02
CA ILE A 33 5.82 5.29 -9.38
C ILE A 33 7.21 5.00 -9.95
N GLY A 34 7.29 4.20 -10.98
CA GLY A 34 8.52 3.86 -11.68
C GLY A 34 8.42 2.53 -12.40
N SER A 35 9.39 2.25 -13.27
CA SER A 35 9.47 0.99 -14.00
C SER A 35 9.73 -0.21 -13.07
N ASN A 36 9.56 -1.41 -13.60
CA ASN A 36 9.93 -2.63 -12.86
C ASN A 36 11.44 -2.60 -12.55
N GLY A 37 11.78 -2.97 -11.31
CA GLY A 37 13.17 -2.89 -10.83
C GLY A 37 13.62 -1.51 -10.35
N ALA A 38 12.78 -0.45 -10.42
CA ALA A 38 13.15 0.88 -9.96
C ALA A 38 13.37 1.02 -8.45
N GLY A 39 12.98 0.00 -7.64
CA GLY A 39 13.17 0.01 -6.19
C GLY A 39 11.90 0.26 -5.38
N LYS A 40 10.72 0.32 -6.02
CA LYS A 40 9.43 0.61 -5.38
C LYS A 40 9.12 -0.38 -4.24
N THR A 41 8.95 -1.66 -4.55
CA THR A 41 8.70 -2.74 -3.58
C THR A 41 9.83 -2.86 -2.55
N THR A 42 11.08 -2.62 -2.95
CA THR A 42 12.22 -2.61 -2.02
C THR A 42 12.06 -1.52 -0.97
N THR A 43 11.62 -0.32 -1.36
CA THR A 43 11.33 0.79 -0.45
C THR A 43 10.22 0.41 0.53
N MET A 44 9.10 -0.14 0.04
CA MET A 44 7.98 -0.61 0.88
C MET A 44 8.42 -1.65 1.90
N LYS A 45 9.13 -2.69 1.44
CA LYS A 45 9.66 -3.76 2.29
C LYS A 45 10.66 -3.26 3.33
N SER A 46 11.40 -2.19 3.03
CA SER A 46 12.32 -1.56 3.98
C SER A 46 11.59 -0.83 5.10
N ILE A 47 10.48 -0.14 4.78
CA ILE A 47 9.65 0.56 5.77
C ILE A 47 9.08 -0.43 6.78
N VAL A 48 8.61 -1.58 6.34
CA VAL A 48 8.04 -2.60 7.24
C VAL A 48 9.07 -3.56 7.83
N GLY A 49 10.38 -3.34 7.57
CA GLY A 49 11.47 -4.11 8.17
C GLY A 49 11.70 -5.49 7.56
N LEU A 50 11.12 -5.79 6.38
CA LEU A 50 11.37 -7.01 5.62
C LEU A 50 12.73 -6.97 4.92
N ASN A 51 13.18 -5.78 4.51
CA ASN A 51 14.51 -5.56 3.96
C ASN A 51 15.35 -4.75 4.96
N LYS A 52 16.63 -5.14 5.08
CA LYS A 52 17.57 -4.45 5.98
C LYS A 52 18.06 -3.15 5.35
N VAL A 53 17.84 -2.03 6.04
CA VAL A 53 18.42 -0.72 5.72
C VAL A 53 19.87 -0.70 6.21
N LYS A 54 20.83 -0.47 5.31
CA LYS A 54 22.26 -0.41 5.61
C LYS A 54 22.70 0.97 6.03
N ALA A 55 22.14 2.01 5.41
CA ALA A 55 22.38 3.42 5.74
C ALA A 55 21.08 4.21 5.63
N GLY A 56 21.03 5.37 6.23
CA GLY A 56 19.83 6.18 6.31
C GLY A 56 18.94 5.83 7.49
N LYS A 57 17.75 6.42 7.53
CA LYS A 57 16.84 6.30 8.67
C LYS A 57 15.39 6.30 8.21
N ILE A 58 14.56 5.51 8.90
CA ILE A 58 13.10 5.54 8.74
C ILE A 58 12.50 5.91 10.10
N THR A 59 11.67 6.95 10.10
CA THR A 59 11.01 7.46 11.29
C THR A 59 9.50 7.45 11.09
N TYR A 60 8.76 6.94 12.06
CA TYR A 60 7.30 6.93 12.06
C TYR A 60 6.78 7.53 13.37
N ASN A 61 5.98 8.59 13.30
CA ASN A 61 5.46 9.33 14.45
C ASN A 61 6.56 9.68 15.47
N GLY A 62 7.70 10.17 14.98
CA GLY A 62 8.86 10.56 15.80
C GLY A 62 9.73 9.41 16.32
N LYS A 63 9.31 8.15 16.09
CA LYS A 63 10.05 6.96 16.51
C LYS A 63 10.85 6.38 15.35
N VAL A 64 12.13 6.10 15.56
CA VAL A 64 12.94 5.38 14.56
C VAL A 64 12.49 3.92 14.50
N ILE A 65 12.12 3.50 13.28
CA ILE A 65 11.65 2.14 12.98
C ILE A 65 12.57 1.38 12.00
N SER A 66 13.67 1.99 11.57
CA SER A 66 14.66 1.32 10.69
C SER A 66 15.06 -0.04 11.26
N ASN A 67 14.96 -1.09 10.44
CA ASN A 67 15.30 -2.46 10.84
C ASN A 67 14.48 -3.03 12.02
N GLN A 68 13.32 -2.45 12.33
CA GLN A 68 12.37 -3.03 13.28
C GLN A 68 11.86 -4.36 12.73
N LYS A 69 11.58 -5.33 13.61
CA LYS A 69 11.03 -6.62 13.19
C LYS A 69 9.64 -6.42 12.55
N PRO A 70 9.33 -7.07 11.42
CA PRO A 70 8.10 -6.84 10.66
C PRO A 70 6.81 -6.98 11.49
N HIS A 71 6.75 -7.97 12.40
CA HIS A 71 5.59 -8.15 13.26
C HIS A 71 5.33 -6.98 14.23
N ARG A 72 6.31 -6.11 14.48
CA ARG A 72 6.12 -4.93 15.33
C ARG A 72 5.49 -3.76 14.58
N THR A 73 5.71 -3.66 13.26
CA THR A 73 5.17 -2.53 12.47
C THR A 73 3.65 -2.53 12.44
N ILE A 74 3.02 -3.72 12.46
CA ILE A 74 1.56 -3.82 12.51
C ILE A 74 0.98 -3.30 13.85
N TYR A 75 1.68 -3.50 14.97
CA TYR A 75 1.26 -2.94 16.27
C TYR A 75 1.49 -1.43 16.35
N ASP A 76 2.44 -0.88 15.60
CA ASP A 76 2.61 0.57 15.42
C ASP A 76 1.51 1.16 14.51
N GLY A 77 0.71 0.31 13.84
CA GLY A 77 -0.39 0.69 12.94
C GLY A 77 0.01 0.80 11.48
N ILE A 78 1.17 0.31 11.08
CA ILE A 78 1.60 0.26 9.68
C ILE A 78 1.17 -1.08 9.08
N VAL A 79 0.30 -1.03 8.08
CA VAL A 79 -0.20 -2.22 7.38
C VAL A 79 0.30 -2.23 5.95
N TYR A 80 0.92 -3.31 5.57
CA TYR A 80 1.44 -3.53 4.23
C TYR A 80 0.66 -4.64 3.52
N VAL A 81 0.06 -4.30 2.39
CA VAL A 81 -0.58 -5.24 1.46
C VAL A 81 0.39 -5.45 0.30
N PRO A 82 1.04 -6.61 0.23
CA PRO A 82 2.04 -6.90 -0.79
C PRO A 82 1.41 -7.14 -2.16
N GLU A 83 2.25 -7.07 -3.20
CA GLU A 83 1.92 -7.58 -4.52
C GLU A 83 1.53 -9.07 -4.45
N GLY A 84 0.62 -9.51 -5.32
CA GLY A 84 0.25 -10.93 -5.43
C GLY A 84 -0.92 -11.35 -4.53
N ARG A 85 -1.61 -10.38 -3.90
CA ARG A 85 -2.86 -10.59 -3.12
C ARG A 85 -2.66 -11.35 -1.80
N GLU A 86 -1.92 -12.45 -1.80
CA GLU A 86 -1.57 -13.30 -0.65
C GLU A 86 -2.79 -13.63 0.27
N VAL A 87 -3.95 -13.97 -0.33
CA VAL A 87 -5.10 -14.45 0.41
C VAL A 87 -4.88 -15.91 0.85
N PHE A 88 -5.59 -16.34 1.89
CA PHE A 88 -5.63 -17.76 2.31
C PHE A 88 -6.66 -18.48 1.45
N PRO A 89 -6.27 -19.23 0.39
CA PRO A 89 -7.18 -19.68 -0.66
C PRO A 89 -8.22 -20.70 -0.17
N ASP A 90 -7.87 -21.53 0.78
CA ASP A 90 -8.75 -22.55 1.33
C ASP A 90 -9.69 -22.05 2.42
N MET A 91 -9.44 -20.84 2.95
CA MET A 91 -10.30 -20.20 3.96
C MET A 91 -11.44 -19.43 3.30
N PRO A 92 -12.63 -19.40 3.92
CA PRO A 92 -13.71 -18.47 3.55
C PRO A 92 -13.26 -17.00 3.60
N VAL A 93 -13.97 -16.14 2.85
CA VAL A 93 -13.75 -14.70 2.86
C VAL A 93 -13.79 -14.14 4.28
N VAL A 94 -14.80 -14.48 5.07
CA VAL A 94 -14.96 -13.98 6.44
C VAL A 94 -13.79 -14.39 7.34
N GLU A 95 -13.25 -15.57 7.20
CA GLU A 95 -12.10 -16.02 7.99
C GLU A 95 -10.80 -15.32 7.55
N ASN A 96 -10.65 -15.05 6.25
CA ASN A 96 -9.55 -14.18 5.76
C ASN A 96 -9.60 -12.79 6.40
N LEU A 97 -10.80 -12.21 6.54
CA LEU A 97 -10.98 -10.91 7.20
C LEU A 97 -10.66 -11.00 8.70
N GLU A 98 -11.09 -12.07 9.37
CA GLU A 98 -10.80 -12.31 10.78
C GLU A 98 -9.30 -12.39 11.05
N MET A 99 -8.53 -13.02 10.15
CA MET A 99 -7.06 -13.05 10.23
C MET A 99 -6.44 -11.65 10.22
N GLY A 100 -7.08 -10.67 9.56
CA GLY A 100 -6.63 -9.27 9.57
C GLY A 100 -6.79 -8.59 10.92
N ALA A 101 -7.70 -9.07 11.75
CA ALA A 101 -7.99 -8.49 13.08
C ALA A 101 -7.04 -8.97 14.19
N PHE A 102 -6.11 -9.90 13.90
CA PHE A 102 -5.28 -10.57 14.92
C PHE A 102 -4.45 -9.61 15.82
N SER A 103 -4.08 -8.43 15.31
CA SER A 103 -3.31 -7.43 16.06
C SER A 103 -4.17 -6.60 17.03
N LYS A 104 -5.49 -6.76 16.97
CA LYS A 104 -6.48 -5.99 17.76
C LYS A 104 -7.14 -6.86 18.81
N LYS A 105 -7.54 -6.24 19.90
CA LYS A 105 -8.32 -6.88 20.97
C LYS A 105 -9.78 -6.41 20.87
N TYR A 106 -10.45 -6.78 19.79
CA TYR A 106 -11.85 -6.44 19.60
C TYR A 106 -12.76 -7.21 20.57
N THR A 107 -13.75 -6.52 21.12
CA THR A 107 -14.96 -7.18 21.62
C THR A 107 -15.77 -7.73 20.44
N ALA A 108 -16.68 -8.65 20.67
CA ALA A 108 -17.54 -9.21 19.63
C ALA A 108 -18.41 -8.12 18.93
N ALA A 109 -18.75 -7.04 19.63
CA ALA A 109 -19.49 -5.91 19.07
C ALA A 109 -18.58 -5.06 18.15
N GLN A 110 -17.40 -4.69 18.61
CA GLN A 110 -16.43 -3.94 17.83
C GLN A 110 -15.97 -4.68 16.56
N TYR A 111 -15.76 -6.00 16.67
CA TYR A 111 -15.42 -6.82 15.50
C TYR A 111 -16.55 -6.78 14.46
N ARG A 112 -17.81 -6.92 14.88
CA ARG A 112 -18.98 -6.86 13.97
C ARG A 112 -19.09 -5.49 13.31
N GLU A 113 -18.95 -4.41 14.08
CA GLU A 113 -18.97 -3.04 13.56
C GLU A 113 -17.87 -2.84 12.50
N LYS A 114 -16.64 -3.26 12.80
CA LYS A 114 -15.52 -3.16 11.86
C LYS A 114 -15.73 -4.00 10.61
N LEU A 115 -16.29 -5.19 10.74
CA LEU A 115 -16.63 -6.06 9.62
C LEU A 115 -17.70 -5.41 8.72
N GLU A 116 -18.70 -4.75 9.30
CA GLU A 116 -19.73 -4.02 8.55
C GLU A 116 -19.13 -2.84 7.77
N GLU A 117 -18.24 -2.02 8.38
CA GLU A 117 -17.52 -0.95 7.69
C GLU A 117 -16.74 -1.48 6.46
N VAL A 118 -16.06 -2.61 6.63
CA VAL A 118 -15.30 -3.24 5.54
C VAL A 118 -16.25 -3.74 4.45
N TYR A 119 -17.40 -4.29 4.80
CA TYR A 119 -18.40 -4.72 3.83
C TYR A 119 -19.11 -3.56 3.12
N GLU A 120 -19.21 -2.38 3.73
CA GLU A 120 -19.68 -1.16 3.05
C GLU A 120 -18.70 -0.68 1.99
N LEU A 121 -17.40 -0.84 2.22
CA LEU A 121 -16.37 -0.53 1.24
C LEU A 121 -16.33 -1.56 0.11
N PHE A 122 -16.55 -2.84 0.43
CA PHE A 122 -16.44 -3.98 -0.47
C PHE A 122 -17.69 -4.88 -0.42
N PRO A 123 -18.85 -4.45 -0.96
CA PRO A 123 -20.12 -5.18 -0.85
C PRO A 123 -20.04 -6.62 -1.42
N ARG A 124 -19.24 -6.85 -2.46
CA ARG A 124 -19.03 -8.18 -3.05
C ARG A 124 -18.45 -9.18 -2.06
N LEU A 125 -17.63 -8.75 -1.13
CA LEU A 125 -17.07 -9.63 -0.10
C LEU A 125 -18.15 -10.07 0.89
N ARG A 126 -19.15 -9.24 1.18
CA ARG A 126 -20.32 -9.61 2.00
C ARG A 126 -21.14 -10.71 1.33
N GLU A 127 -21.46 -10.55 0.04
CA GLU A 127 -22.23 -11.53 -0.75
C GLU A 127 -21.54 -12.90 -0.75
N ARG A 128 -20.21 -12.91 -0.71
CA ARG A 128 -19.34 -14.08 -0.82
C ARG A 128 -18.69 -14.48 0.50
N ALA A 129 -19.19 -14.00 1.65
CA ALA A 129 -18.55 -14.15 2.96
C ALA A 129 -18.17 -15.60 3.31
N ARG A 130 -18.98 -16.58 2.87
CA ARG A 130 -18.78 -18.03 3.11
C ARG A 130 -18.04 -18.74 1.97
N GLN A 131 -17.73 -18.05 0.87
CA GLN A 131 -17.05 -18.63 -0.28
C GLN A 131 -15.54 -18.74 0.01
N LYS A 132 -14.89 -19.81 -0.45
CA LYS A 132 -13.44 -19.96 -0.37
C LYS A 132 -12.73 -18.87 -1.18
N ALA A 133 -11.76 -18.18 -0.57
CA ALA A 133 -11.05 -17.07 -1.20
C ALA A 133 -10.35 -17.45 -2.51
N GLY A 134 -9.84 -18.67 -2.63
CA GLY A 134 -9.22 -19.18 -3.84
C GLY A 134 -10.15 -19.28 -5.05
N THR A 135 -11.48 -19.25 -4.85
CA THR A 135 -12.49 -19.33 -5.92
C THR A 135 -13.00 -17.97 -6.36
N LEU A 136 -12.54 -16.90 -5.74
CA LEU A 136 -12.85 -15.52 -6.12
C LEU A 136 -12.11 -15.13 -7.41
N SER A 137 -12.67 -14.16 -8.15
CA SER A 137 -11.94 -13.50 -9.23
C SER A 137 -10.69 -12.78 -8.73
N GLY A 138 -9.75 -12.51 -9.62
CA GLY A 138 -8.52 -11.79 -9.24
C GLY A 138 -8.76 -10.44 -8.58
N GLY A 139 -9.75 -9.68 -9.06
CA GLY A 139 -10.13 -8.41 -8.46
C GLY A 139 -10.75 -8.56 -7.07
N GLU A 140 -11.64 -9.55 -6.89
CA GLU A 140 -12.23 -9.84 -5.57
C GLU A 140 -11.17 -10.30 -4.57
N GLN A 141 -10.17 -11.09 -5.00
CA GLN A 141 -9.03 -11.45 -4.14
C GLN A 141 -8.19 -10.24 -3.74
N GLN A 142 -7.98 -9.29 -4.67
CA GLN A 142 -7.27 -8.05 -4.37
C GLN A 142 -8.04 -7.19 -3.37
N MET A 143 -9.35 -7.03 -3.57
CA MET A 143 -10.22 -6.33 -2.62
C MET A 143 -10.23 -7.05 -1.26
N LEU A 144 -10.22 -8.38 -1.22
CA LEU A 144 -10.11 -9.15 0.02
C LEU A 144 -8.77 -8.91 0.74
N ALA A 145 -7.66 -8.83 0.01
CA ALA A 145 -6.35 -8.53 0.60
C ALA A 145 -6.31 -7.14 1.25
N ILE A 146 -6.86 -6.12 0.57
CA ILE A 146 -6.98 -4.76 1.12
C ILE A 146 -7.93 -4.76 2.33
N ALA A 147 -9.11 -5.37 2.19
CA ALA A 147 -10.13 -5.48 3.23
C ALA A 147 -9.58 -6.16 4.50
N ARG A 148 -8.80 -7.24 4.34
CA ARG A 148 -8.09 -7.90 5.44
C ARG A 148 -7.13 -6.95 6.16
N GLY A 149 -6.40 -6.12 5.40
CA GLY A 149 -5.54 -5.08 5.98
C GLY A 149 -6.32 -4.06 6.81
N LEU A 150 -7.52 -3.66 6.37
CA LEU A 150 -8.37 -2.69 7.05
C LEU A 150 -8.94 -3.22 8.38
N MET A 151 -9.09 -4.52 8.54
CA MET A 151 -9.54 -5.14 9.80
C MET A 151 -8.58 -4.84 10.97
N SER A 152 -7.33 -4.46 10.70
CA SER A 152 -6.37 -4.05 11.73
C SER A 152 -6.41 -2.55 12.06
N GLU A 153 -7.35 -1.76 11.50
CA GLU A 153 -7.44 -0.30 11.67
C GLU A 153 -6.08 0.39 11.45
N PRO A 154 -5.59 0.39 10.22
CA PRO A 154 -4.28 0.96 9.91
C PRO A 154 -4.22 2.46 10.20
N LYS A 155 -3.11 2.90 10.78
CA LYS A 155 -2.73 4.33 10.88
C LYS A 155 -1.90 4.76 9.66
N LEU A 156 -1.37 3.81 8.91
CA LEU A 156 -0.74 3.96 7.61
C LEU A 156 -1.00 2.68 6.81
N LEU A 157 -1.66 2.82 5.67
CA LEU A 157 -1.89 1.71 4.74
C LEU A 157 -0.89 1.80 3.58
N MET A 158 -0.22 0.70 3.30
CA MET A 158 0.78 0.61 2.24
C MET A 158 0.34 -0.46 1.24
N LEU A 159 0.13 -0.06 -0.02
CA LEU A 159 -0.37 -0.92 -1.10
C LEU A 159 0.70 -1.07 -2.19
N ASP A 160 1.11 -2.29 -2.48
CA ASP A 160 2.16 -2.58 -3.46
C ASP A 160 1.55 -3.19 -4.72
N GLU A 161 1.53 -2.41 -5.80
CA GLU A 161 0.98 -2.72 -7.13
C GLU A 161 -0.44 -3.34 -7.08
N PRO A 162 -1.39 -2.69 -6.39
CA PRO A 162 -2.72 -3.28 -6.18
C PRO A 162 -3.51 -3.46 -7.48
N SER A 163 -3.20 -2.74 -8.57
CA SER A 163 -3.90 -2.86 -9.86
C SER A 163 -3.35 -3.97 -10.76
N LEU A 164 -2.22 -4.58 -10.38
CA LEU A 164 -1.53 -5.51 -11.28
C LEU A 164 -2.38 -6.73 -11.66
N GLY A 165 -2.52 -6.93 -12.98
CA GLY A 165 -3.26 -8.07 -13.54
C GLY A 165 -4.78 -8.03 -13.33
N LEU A 166 -5.34 -6.83 -13.08
CA LEU A 166 -6.78 -6.61 -12.99
C LEU A 166 -7.35 -6.09 -14.32
N ALA A 167 -8.65 -6.38 -14.55
CA ALA A 167 -9.38 -5.80 -15.67
C ALA A 167 -9.61 -4.28 -15.40
N PRO A 168 -9.65 -3.44 -16.46
CA PRO A 168 -9.76 -1.98 -16.30
C PRO A 168 -10.90 -1.52 -15.38
N VAL A 169 -12.09 -2.07 -15.53
CA VAL A 169 -13.27 -1.73 -14.69
C VAL A 169 -12.99 -2.00 -13.20
N ILE A 170 -12.29 -3.10 -12.90
CA ILE A 170 -11.94 -3.45 -11.50
C ILE A 170 -10.85 -2.53 -10.97
N VAL A 171 -9.94 -2.06 -11.82
CA VAL A 171 -8.93 -1.06 -11.46
C VAL A 171 -9.61 0.22 -10.97
N ASP A 172 -10.59 0.74 -11.74
CA ASP A 172 -11.33 1.95 -11.37
C ASP A 172 -12.04 1.78 -10.02
N GLU A 173 -12.79 0.68 -9.85
CA GLU A 173 -13.47 0.35 -8.58
C GLU A 173 -12.49 0.29 -7.39
N MET A 174 -11.31 -0.27 -7.59
CA MET A 174 -10.30 -0.38 -6.55
C MET A 174 -9.69 0.98 -6.19
N PHE A 175 -9.38 1.83 -7.17
CA PHE A 175 -8.88 3.18 -6.91
C PHE A 175 -9.92 4.05 -6.20
N ASP A 176 -11.20 3.94 -6.58
CA ASP A 176 -12.30 4.58 -5.87
C ASP A 176 -12.40 4.10 -4.41
N ALA A 177 -12.24 2.79 -4.17
CA ALA A 177 -12.21 2.26 -2.80
C ALA A 177 -11.03 2.82 -1.99
N ILE A 178 -9.83 2.94 -2.58
CA ILE A 178 -8.65 3.53 -1.93
C ILE A 178 -8.92 4.98 -1.51
N VAL A 179 -9.50 5.78 -2.40
CA VAL A 179 -9.88 7.18 -2.08
C VAL A 179 -10.92 7.22 -0.96
N ARG A 180 -11.91 6.32 -0.98
CA ARG A 180 -12.93 6.23 0.08
C ARG A 180 -12.30 5.87 1.43
N ILE A 181 -11.39 4.89 1.47
CA ILE A 181 -10.65 4.50 2.69
C ILE A 181 -9.93 5.71 3.29
N ASN A 182 -9.19 6.46 2.47
CA ASN A 182 -8.50 7.65 2.93
C ASN A 182 -9.47 8.70 3.50
N LYS A 183 -10.57 9.00 2.78
CA LYS A 183 -11.53 10.03 3.19
C LYS A 183 -12.34 9.66 4.42
N MET A 184 -12.79 8.41 4.55
CA MET A 184 -13.64 7.97 5.66
C MET A 184 -12.88 7.92 6.98
N ASN A 185 -11.66 7.38 6.95
CA ASN A 185 -10.89 7.08 8.16
C ASN A 185 -9.71 8.04 8.34
N HIS A 186 -9.54 9.00 7.44
CA HIS A 186 -8.35 9.86 7.38
C HIS A 186 -7.03 9.08 7.43
N THR A 187 -7.06 7.84 6.93
CA THR A 187 -5.90 6.95 6.93
C THR A 187 -4.93 7.38 5.83
N PRO A 188 -3.70 7.77 6.15
CA PRO A 188 -2.67 8.03 5.14
C PRO A 188 -2.37 6.74 4.35
N ILE A 189 -2.10 6.90 3.06
CA ILE A 189 -1.87 5.77 2.17
C ILE A 189 -0.58 5.99 1.38
N ILE A 190 0.25 4.95 1.30
CA ILE A 190 1.29 4.86 0.27
C ILE A 190 0.82 3.84 -0.75
N ILE A 191 0.78 4.24 -2.02
CA ILE A 191 0.50 3.34 -3.13
C ILE A 191 1.71 3.25 -4.05
N VAL A 192 2.18 2.05 -4.29
CA VAL A 192 3.19 1.76 -5.32
C VAL A 192 2.47 1.26 -6.55
N GLU A 193 2.74 1.86 -7.72
CA GLU A 193 2.08 1.50 -8.97
C GLU A 193 3.01 1.64 -10.17
N GLN A 194 2.73 0.81 -11.18
CA GLN A 194 3.32 0.97 -12.50
C GLN A 194 2.46 1.87 -13.38
N ASN A 195 1.14 1.86 -13.19
CA ASN A 195 0.22 2.78 -13.87
C ASN A 195 0.31 4.18 -13.24
N ALA A 196 1.25 4.98 -13.76
CA ALA A 196 1.55 6.31 -13.25
C ALA A 196 0.33 7.24 -13.27
N PHE A 197 -0.47 7.21 -14.35
CA PHE A 197 -1.64 8.07 -14.48
C PHE A 197 -2.66 7.81 -13.36
N MET A 198 -3.03 6.55 -13.16
CA MET A 198 -4.01 6.17 -12.14
C MET A 198 -3.51 6.51 -10.73
N ALA A 199 -2.26 6.17 -10.42
CA ALA A 199 -1.67 6.48 -9.12
C ALA A 199 -1.65 7.98 -8.83
N MET A 200 -1.17 8.79 -9.79
CA MET A 200 -1.12 10.25 -9.63
C MET A 200 -2.49 10.91 -9.60
N SER A 201 -3.51 10.33 -10.25
CA SER A 201 -4.87 10.92 -10.29
C SER A 201 -5.55 10.96 -8.92
N ILE A 202 -5.18 10.05 -8.02
CA ILE A 202 -5.76 9.93 -6.67
C ILE A 202 -4.83 10.43 -5.56
N SER A 203 -3.55 10.67 -5.85
CA SER A 203 -2.57 11.03 -4.83
C SER A 203 -2.32 12.54 -4.74
N ASP A 204 -1.98 12.99 -3.54
CA ASP A 204 -1.61 14.38 -3.26
C ASP A 204 -0.16 14.64 -3.71
N ARG A 205 0.74 13.70 -3.45
CA ARG A 205 2.16 13.76 -3.77
C ARG A 205 2.63 12.48 -4.45
N THR A 206 3.57 12.64 -5.38
CA THR A 206 4.19 11.53 -6.11
C THR A 206 5.71 11.59 -6.01
N TYR A 207 6.30 10.42 -5.83
CA TYR A 207 7.72 10.16 -5.98
C TYR A 207 7.96 9.26 -7.19
N VAL A 208 8.80 9.69 -8.10
CA VAL A 208 9.22 8.90 -9.27
C VAL A 208 10.54 8.23 -8.94
N LEU A 209 10.56 6.91 -8.91
CA LEU A 209 11.77 6.13 -8.68
C LEU A 209 12.35 5.62 -10.00
N GLU A 210 13.66 5.82 -10.16
CA GLU A 210 14.45 5.28 -11.27
C GLU A 210 15.76 4.74 -10.72
N ASN A 211 16.09 3.51 -11.09
CA ASN A 211 17.36 2.86 -10.73
C ASN A 211 17.72 3.00 -9.23
N GLY A 212 16.73 2.83 -8.35
CA GLY A 212 16.92 2.90 -6.90
C GLY A 212 17.12 4.29 -6.32
N ARG A 213 16.77 5.34 -7.07
CA ARG A 213 16.84 6.76 -6.63
C ARG A 213 15.50 7.45 -6.86
N VAL A 214 15.23 8.50 -6.11
CA VAL A 214 14.15 9.43 -6.41
C VAL A 214 14.64 10.35 -7.52
N ALA A 215 14.11 10.18 -8.73
CA ALA A 215 14.44 11.02 -9.88
C ALA A 215 13.66 12.35 -9.84
N MET A 216 12.39 12.28 -9.39
CA MET A 216 11.50 13.43 -9.34
C MET A 216 10.50 13.25 -8.19
N SER A 217 10.06 14.36 -7.59
CA SER A 217 8.97 14.35 -6.60
C SER A 217 8.23 15.68 -6.59
N GLY A 218 6.96 15.65 -6.20
CA GLY A 218 6.15 16.87 -6.10
C GLY A 218 4.67 16.59 -5.95
N GLU A 219 3.88 17.65 -6.00
CA GLU A 219 2.41 17.54 -6.05
C GLU A 219 1.98 16.77 -7.30
N SER A 220 1.16 15.75 -7.12
CA SER A 220 0.76 14.85 -8.21
C SER A 220 0.11 15.56 -9.38
N LYS A 221 -0.76 16.54 -9.11
CA LYS A 221 -1.41 17.35 -10.15
C LYS A 221 -0.41 18.11 -11.02
N LYS A 222 0.61 18.72 -10.41
CA LYS A 222 1.65 19.45 -11.14
C LYS A 222 2.53 18.51 -11.97
N LEU A 223 2.84 17.33 -11.42
CA LEU A 223 3.62 16.32 -12.15
C LEU A 223 2.85 15.77 -13.34
N LEU A 224 1.53 15.53 -13.23
CA LEU A 224 0.68 15.10 -14.36
C LEU A 224 0.69 16.08 -15.53
N GLU A 225 0.89 17.37 -15.26
CA GLU A 225 0.94 18.41 -16.29
C GLU A 225 2.34 18.55 -16.94
N SER A 226 3.39 18.01 -16.29
CA SER A 226 4.76 18.14 -16.78
C SER A 226 5.01 17.39 -18.08
N SER A 227 5.75 17.99 -19.00
CA SER A 227 6.11 17.37 -20.28
C SER A 227 7.02 16.14 -20.10
N GLU A 228 7.82 16.11 -19.04
CA GLU A 228 8.72 15.01 -18.73
C GLU A 228 7.96 13.76 -18.33
N ILE A 229 7.00 13.89 -17.43
CA ILE A 229 6.13 12.78 -16.98
C ILE A 229 5.26 12.27 -18.15
N LYS A 230 4.70 13.18 -18.96
CA LYS A 230 3.90 12.79 -20.12
C LYS A 230 4.70 11.91 -21.08
N LYS A 231 5.91 12.31 -21.41
CA LYS A 231 6.79 11.55 -22.32
C LYS A 231 7.29 10.23 -21.72
N ALA A 232 7.67 10.23 -20.44
CA ALA A 232 8.28 9.05 -19.81
C ALA A 232 7.27 7.99 -19.36
N TYR A 233 6.07 8.40 -18.93
CA TYR A 233 5.15 7.51 -18.22
C TYR A 233 3.71 7.51 -18.74
N LEU A 234 3.28 8.48 -19.57
CA LEU A 234 1.90 8.60 -20.03
C LEU A 234 1.72 8.39 -21.54
N GLY A 235 2.80 8.01 -22.26
CA GLY A 235 2.72 7.66 -23.69
C GLY A 235 2.48 8.86 -24.61
N GLY A 236 3.03 10.03 -24.27
CA GLY A 236 2.97 11.24 -25.06
C GLY A 236 3.88 11.20 -26.30
#